data_691c59b3eb2d8bb2516c68d4b3484557
#
_entry.id   691c59b3eb2d8bb2516c68d4b3484557
#
_cell.length_a   1.000
_cell.length_b   1.000
_cell.length_c   1.000
_cell.angle_alpha   90.00
_cell.angle_beta   90.00
_cell.angle_gamma   90.00
#
_symmetry.space_group_name_H-M   'P 1'
#
loop_
_entity.id
_entity.type
_entity.pdbx_description
1 polymer ?
#
loop_
_entity_poly.entity_id
_entity_poly.type
_entity_poly.pdbx_seq_one_letter_code
_entity_poly.pdbx_strand_id
1 'polypeptide(L)'
;NYINGYDKDSNTIYELKTTIDKSGYPMDIDISNDGQKLVTSYMKIQGTKVQSVIAMYNFSSVGQNENADRMMGSYTVDDALYPIVKFTDNDNIACFGNNDIRTYTMTEKPEERAVIDLRSREMQGVFYNSSCVGYIAVSDSASKAKYKIYIYDNKGALKAEVDYDNAFDKIYATEEEIIVTGDMDCSIIRFNGSMKFNYSFTKNLVNVVPDSNEEEYVVIFENETQTIALKGM
;
A
#
# COMPACT_ATOMS: atom_id res chain seq x y z
N ASN A 1 13.91 -0.55 -21.49
CA ASN A 1 12.54 -0.54 -20.99
C ASN A 1 12.08 0.90 -20.87
N TYR A 2 10.78 1.12 -21.00
CA TYR A 2 10.14 2.43 -20.87
C TYR A 2 8.97 2.32 -19.91
N ILE A 3 8.73 3.39 -19.18
CA ILE A 3 7.50 3.66 -18.45
C ILE A 3 6.85 4.84 -19.16
N ASN A 4 5.68 4.62 -19.74
CA ASN A 4 4.95 5.65 -20.45
C ASN A 4 3.68 5.98 -19.67
N GLY A 5 3.47 7.27 -19.42
CA GLY A 5 2.22 7.78 -18.87
C GLY A 5 1.35 8.37 -19.97
N TYR A 6 0.05 8.10 -19.89
CA TYR A 6 -0.95 8.56 -20.85
C TYR A 6 -2.06 9.31 -20.12
N ASP A 7 -2.62 10.34 -20.78
CA ASP A 7 -3.85 10.96 -20.32
C ASP A 7 -5.08 10.10 -20.70
N LYS A 8 -6.27 10.57 -20.30
CA LYS A 8 -7.55 9.91 -20.63
C LYS A 8 -7.83 9.82 -22.15
N ASP A 9 -7.19 10.65 -22.96
CA ASP A 9 -7.34 10.73 -24.40
C ASP A 9 -6.22 9.96 -25.14
N SER A 10 -5.43 9.16 -24.39
CA SER A 10 -4.30 8.34 -24.86
C SER A 10 -3.11 9.15 -25.41
N ASN A 11 -3.00 10.43 -25.08
CA ASN A 11 -1.80 11.20 -25.39
C ASN A 11 -0.70 10.87 -24.39
N THR A 12 0.52 10.72 -24.85
CA THR A 12 1.68 10.52 -23.99
C THR A 12 1.96 11.79 -23.18
N ILE A 13 1.85 11.71 -21.85
CA ILE A 13 2.18 12.82 -20.94
C ILE A 13 3.60 12.76 -20.44
N TYR A 14 4.21 11.57 -20.38
CA TYR A 14 5.62 11.39 -20.11
C TYR A 14 6.14 10.05 -20.61
N GLU A 15 7.44 10.01 -20.88
CA GLU A 15 8.20 8.79 -21.17
C GLU A 15 9.44 8.76 -20.27
N LEU A 16 9.59 7.68 -19.52
CA LEU A 16 10.76 7.45 -18.67
C LEU A 16 11.52 6.24 -19.18
N LYS A 17 12.74 6.47 -19.65
CA LYS A 17 13.63 5.40 -20.08
C LYS A 17 14.34 4.76 -18.90
N THR A 18 14.13 3.47 -18.71
CA THR A 18 14.80 2.67 -17.67
C THR A 18 15.70 1.62 -18.30
N THR A 19 16.85 1.36 -17.69
CA THR A 19 17.75 0.29 -18.12
C THR A 19 18.11 -0.58 -16.93
N ILE A 20 18.16 -1.91 -17.14
CA ILE A 20 18.52 -2.88 -16.10
C ILE A 20 19.91 -2.57 -15.51
N ASP A 21 20.86 -2.19 -16.35
CA ASP A 21 22.23 -1.88 -15.91
C ASP A 21 22.31 -0.68 -14.95
N LYS A 22 21.41 0.31 -15.12
CA LYS A 22 21.39 1.52 -14.28
C LYS A 22 20.37 1.42 -13.15
N SER A 23 19.15 1.02 -13.48
CA SER A 23 18.02 1.05 -12.54
C SER A 23 17.83 -0.27 -11.80
N GLY A 24 18.17 -1.40 -12.39
CA GLY A 24 17.87 -2.74 -11.89
C GLY A 24 16.60 -3.33 -12.51
N TYR A 25 16.14 -4.44 -11.94
CA TYR A 25 14.90 -5.12 -12.36
C TYR A 25 13.70 -4.46 -11.70
N PRO A 26 12.69 -3.98 -12.46
CA PRO A 26 11.52 -3.35 -11.88
C PRO A 26 10.70 -4.38 -11.08
N MET A 27 10.25 -4.01 -9.89
CA MET A 27 9.40 -4.81 -9.01
C MET A 27 7.98 -4.25 -8.93
N ASP A 28 7.85 -2.95 -8.67
CA ASP A 28 6.53 -2.30 -8.58
C ASP A 28 6.62 -0.83 -9.04
N ILE A 29 5.47 -0.29 -9.36
CA ILE A 29 5.27 1.10 -9.77
C ILE A 29 3.92 1.60 -9.27
N ASP A 30 3.88 2.85 -8.84
CA ASP A 30 2.63 3.50 -8.47
C ASP A 30 2.65 4.99 -8.86
N ILE A 31 1.46 5.56 -9.03
CA ILE A 31 1.27 6.97 -9.41
C ILE A 31 0.38 7.66 -8.38
N SER A 32 0.70 8.90 -8.05
CA SER A 32 -0.13 9.73 -7.17
C SER A 32 -1.54 9.95 -7.74
N ASN A 33 -2.52 10.18 -6.87
CA ASN A 33 -3.92 10.34 -7.30
C ASN A 33 -4.13 11.53 -8.26
N ASP A 34 -3.28 12.56 -8.16
CA ASP A 34 -3.29 13.71 -9.07
C ASP A 34 -2.53 13.45 -10.40
N GLY A 35 -1.92 12.27 -10.56
CA GLY A 35 -1.17 11.86 -11.75
C GLY A 35 0.17 12.59 -11.95
N GLN A 36 0.64 13.37 -10.98
CA GLN A 36 1.83 14.22 -11.15
C GLN A 36 3.13 13.56 -10.68
N LYS A 37 3.06 12.58 -9.80
CA LYS A 37 4.22 11.91 -9.22
C LYS A 37 4.17 10.43 -9.46
N LEU A 38 5.36 9.83 -9.55
CA LEU A 38 5.51 8.41 -9.78
C LEU A 38 6.61 7.88 -8.86
N VAL A 39 6.37 6.73 -8.27
CA VAL A 39 7.36 5.95 -7.52
C VAL A 39 7.58 4.62 -8.20
N THR A 40 8.82 4.18 -8.23
CA THR A 40 9.19 2.85 -8.73
C THR A 40 10.10 2.16 -7.74
N SER A 41 9.99 0.85 -7.65
CA SER A 41 10.94 -0.01 -6.94
C SER A 41 11.67 -0.91 -7.91
N TYR A 42 12.99 -1.03 -7.74
CA TYR A 42 13.86 -1.89 -8.53
C TYR A 42 14.69 -2.79 -7.63
N MET A 43 14.88 -4.04 -8.06
CA MET A 43 15.89 -4.94 -7.49
C MET A 43 17.19 -4.79 -8.27
N LYS A 44 18.28 -4.52 -7.58
CA LYS A 44 19.63 -4.45 -8.15
C LYS A 44 20.53 -5.50 -7.52
N ILE A 45 21.29 -6.20 -8.34
CA ILE A 45 22.23 -7.21 -7.89
C ILE A 45 23.65 -6.68 -8.12
N GLN A 46 24.43 -6.56 -7.05
CA GLN A 46 25.84 -6.17 -7.11
C GLN A 46 26.71 -7.30 -6.52
N GLY A 47 27.29 -8.11 -7.39
CA GLY A 47 28.02 -9.32 -6.97
C GLY A 47 27.07 -10.30 -6.28
N THR A 48 27.26 -10.52 -4.98
CA THR A 48 26.40 -11.40 -4.14
C THR A 48 25.36 -10.64 -3.33
N LYS A 49 25.34 -9.30 -3.41
CA LYS A 49 24.43 -8.46 -2.64
C LYS A 49 23.20 -8.10 -3.46
N VAL A 50 22.05 -8.12 -2.80
CA VAL A 50 20.79 -7.63 -3.33
C VAL A 50 20.50 -6.26 -2.71
N GLN A 51 20.07 -5.33 -3.55
CA GLN A 51 19.70 -3.97 -3.13
C GLN A 51 18.34 -3.64 -3.73
N SER A 52 17.53 -2.85 -3.02
CA SER A 52 16.41 -2.15 -3.64
C SER A 52 16.76 -0.71 -3.92
N VAL A 53 16.36 -0.24 -5.09
CA VAL A 53 16.39 1.17 -5.47
C VAL A 53 14.97 1.68 -5.57
N ILE A 54 14.60 2.61 -4.70
CA ILE A 54 13.31 3.31 -4.72
C ILE A 54 13.55 4.64 -5.43
N ALA A 55 12.98 4.82 -6.61
CA ALA A 55 13.16 6.04 -7.41
C ALA A 55 11.84 6.81 -7.50
N MET A 56 11.92 8.13 -7.33
CA MET A 56 10.80 9.05 -7.20
C MET A 56 10.89 10.13 -8.26
N TYR A 57 9.79 10.37 -8.96
CA TYR A 57 9.71 11.28 -10.10
C TYR A 57 8.55 12.26 -9.95
N ASN A 58 8.74 13.48 -10.47
CA ASN A 58 7.70 14.49 -10.56
C ASN A 58 7.54 14.95 -12.01
N PHE A 59 6.35 14.79 -12.54
CA PHE A 59 5.98 15.15 -13.91
C PHE A 59 5.12 16.42 -13.98
N SER A 60 4.88 17.10 -12.85
CA SER A 60 4.19 18.38 -12.88
C SER A 60 4.94 19.37 -13.78
N SER A 61 4.20 20.16 -14.53
CA SER A 61 4.76 21.14 -15.48
C SER A 61 5.32 22.41 -14.79
N VAL A 62 5.04 22.58 -13.50
CA VAL A 62 5.41 23.79 -12.76
C VAL A 62 6.91 23.80 -12.49
N GLY A 63 7.60 24.81 -13.05
CA GLY A 63 9.03 25.05 -12.79
C GLY A 63 10.01 24.14 -13.52
N GLN A 64 9.57 23.31 -14.47
CA GLN A 64 10.43 22.37 -15.20
C GLN A 64 10.59 22.80 -16.66
N ASN A 65 11.81 22.69 -17.20
CA ASN A 65 12.04 22.77 -18.63
C ASN A 65 11.90 21.38 -19.27
N GLU A 66 11.69 21.32 -20.59
CA GLU A 66 11.46 20.08 -21.34
C GLU A 66 12.60 19.04 -21.24
N ASN A 67 13.81 19.50 -20.90
CA ASN A 67 15.00 18.65 -20.77
C ASN A 67 15.36 18.33 -19.31
N ALA A 68 14.53 18.70 -18.33
CA ALA A 68 14.80 18.42 -16.93
C ALA A 68 14.70 16.92 -16.64
N ASP A 69 15.66 16.42 -15.88
CA ASP A 69 15.51 15.10 -15.27
C ASP A 69 14.32 15.16 -14.30
N ARG A 70 13.33 14.32 -14.53
CA ARG A 70 12.10 14.26 -13.73
C ARG A 70 12.31 13.58 -12.38
N MET A 71 13.49 13.03 -12.14
CA MET A 71 13.83 12.35 -10.89
C MET A 71 13.96 13.37 -9.75
N MET A 72 13.12 13.23 -8.73
CA MET A 72 13.20 14.01 -7.48
C MET A 72 14.31 13.49 -6.57
N GLY A 73 14.49 12.16 -6.56
CA GLY A 73 15.49 11.47 -5.75
C GLY A 73 15.35 9.96 -5.83
N SER A 74 16.34 9.29 -5.24
CA SER A 74 16.30 7.85 -5.09
C SER A 74 16.95 7.42 -3.77
N TYR A 75 16.45 6.32 -3.21
CA TYR A 75 17.02 5.66 -2.06
C TYR A 75 17.48 4.26 -2.44
N THR A 76 18.69 3.91 -2.04
CA THR A 76 19.20 2.54 -2.18
C THR A 76 19.25 1.92 -0.79
N VAL A 77 18.63 0.75 -0.66
CA VAL A 77 18.61 -0.02 0.59
C VAL A 77 19.28 -1.35 0.36
N ASP A 78 20.35 -1.60 1.11
CA ASP A 78 21.14 -2.83 1.03
C ASP A 78 20.43 -3.99 1.73
N ASP A 79 20.59 -5.19 1.19
CA ASP A 79 20.11 -6.46 1.75
C ASP A 79 18.58 -6.45 2.04
N ALA A 80 17.83 -5.67 1.26
CA ALA A 80 16.39 -5.54 1.36
C ALA A 80 15.71 -5.56 -0.02
N LEU A 81 14.47 -6.04 -0.07
CA LEU A 81 13.59 -5.99 -1.24
C LEU A 81 12.29 -5.29 -0.87
N TYR A 82 11.85 -4.37 -1.73
CA TYR A 82 10.56 -3.67 -1.62
C TYR A 82 9.68 -4.00 -2.83
N PRO A 83 9.03 -5.17 -2.82
CA PRO A 83 8.18 -5.63 -3.93
C PRO A 83 6.88 -4.82 -4.07
N ILE A 84 6.53 -3.98 -3.10
CA ILE A 84 5.32 -3.16 -3.13
C ILE A 84 5.71 -1.74 -2.73
N VAL A 85 5.38 -0.76 -3.59
CA VAL A 85 5.50 0.67 -3.31
C VAL A 85 4.21 1.36 -3.69
N LYS A 86 3.64 2.15 -2.76
CA LYS A 86 2.31 2.76 -2.94
C LYS A 86 2.28 4.18 -2.43
N PHE A 87 1.57 5.04 -3.16
CA PHE A 87 1.19 6.34 -2.66
C PHE A 87 0.14 6.18 -1.56
N THR A 88 0.39 6.77 -0.40
CA THR A 88 -0.60 6.88 0.68
C THR A 88 -1.48 8.12 0.51
N ASP A 89 -0.94 9.13 -0.14
CA ASP A 89 -1.59 10.35 -0.64
C ASP A 89 -0.72 10.96 -1.76
N ASN A 90 -1.00 12.19 -2.21
CA ASN A 90 -0.25 12.81 -3.31
C ASN A 90 1.23 13.13 -2.98
N ASP A 91 1.59 13.19 -1.70
CA ASP A 91 2.90 13.63 -1.23
C ASP A 91 3.64 12.58 -0.39
N ASN A 92 3.02 11.46 -0.09
CA ASN A 92 3.59 10.44 0.77
C ASN A 92 3.48 9.05 0.13
N ILE A 93 4.51 8.25 0.36
CA ILE A 93 4.57 6.87 -0.10
C ILE A 93 4.92 5.91 1.04
N ALA A 94 4.48 4.67 0.90
CA ALA A 94 4.88 3.53 1.71
C ALA A 94 5.54 2.47 0.83
N CYS A 95 6.67 1.95 1.26
CA CYS A 95 7.42 0.87 0.63
C CYS A 95 7.40 -0.33 1.56
N PHE A 96 6.77 -1.41 1.13
CA PHE A 96 6.62 -2.64 1.92
C PHE A 96 7.70 -3.62 1.53
N GLY A 97 8.61 -3.88 2.45
CA GLY A 97 9.78 -4.73 2.25
C GLY A 97 9.72 -6.04 3.01
N ASN A 98 10.70 -6.89 2.77
CA ASN A 98 10.82 -8.17 3.47
C ASN A 98 11.26 -8.05 4.94
N ASN A 99 11.92 -6.94 5.31
CA ASN A 99 12.45 -6.72 6.65
C ASN A 99 11.77 -5.55 7.38
N ASP A 100 11.32 -4.56 6.61
CA ASP A 100 10.73 -3.34 7.16
C ASP A 100 9.68 -2.73 6.21
N ILE A 101 8.91 -1.77 6.74
CA ILE A 101 8.11 -0.84 5.93
C ILE A 101 8.76 0.53 6.08
N ARG A 102 9.01 1.20 4.96
CA ARG A 102 9.55 2.57 4.94
C ARG A 102 8.53 3.54 4.39
N THR A 103 8.42 4.68 5.02
CA THR A 103 7.59 5.77 4.52
C THR A 103 8.45 6.97 4.17
N TYR A 104 8.08 7.66 3.09
CA TYR A 104 8.79 8.83 2.58
C TYR A 104 7.82 9.95 2.26
N THR A 105 8.30 11.19 2.35
CA THR A 105 7.63 12.33 1.71
C THR A 105 8.15 12.50 0.29
N MET A 106 7.29 13.00 -0.59
CA MET A 106 7.63 13.39 -1.96
C MET A 106 7.27 14.85 -2.23
N THR A 107 7.62 15.75 -1.30
CA THR A 107 7.51 17.20 -1.48
C THR A 107 8.65 17.69 -2.40
N GLU A 108 9.27 18.83 -2.16
CA GLU A 108 10.37 19.33 -3.02
C GLU A 108 11.60 18.39 -3.03
N LYS A 109 11.95 17.81 -1.88
CA LYS A 109 13.01 16.84 -1.70
C LYS A 109 12.46 15.64 -0.95
N PRO A 110 12.56 14.44 -1.53
CA PRO A 110 12.12 13.23 -0.82
C PRO A 110 12.90 13.03 0.48
N GLU A 111 12.17 12.71 1.56
CA GLU A 111 12.75 12.44 2.87
C GLU A 111 12.14 11.16 3.48
N GLU A 112 12.99 10.32 4.07
CA GLU A 112 12.55 9.17 4.85
C GLU A 112 11.88 9.66 6.14
N ARG A 113 10.65 9.21 6.40
CA ARG A 113 9.88 9.60 7.58
C ARG A 113 9.91 8.56 8.68
N ALA A 114 9.83 7.29 8.30
CA ALA A 114 9.82 6.19 9.25
C ALA A 114 10.38 4.91 8.65
N VAL A 115 10.94 4.08 9.52
CA VAL A 115 11.30 2.69 9.26
C VAL A 115 10.61 1.84 10.32
N ILE A 116 9.71 0.96 9.91
CA ILE A 116 8.95 0.06 10.76
C ILE A 116 9.54 -1.33 10.62
N ASP A 117 10.27 -1.77 11.61
CA ASP A 117 10.88 -3.10 11.66
C ASP A 117 9.81 -4.19 11.79
N LEU A 118 9.78 -5.14 10.86
CA LEU A 118 8.85 -6.28 10.87
C LEU A 118 9.23 -7.34 11.91
N ARG A 119 10.42 -7.27 12.52
CA ARG A 119 10.89 -8.25 13.51
C ARG A 119 10.81 -9.69 13.00
N SER A 120 11.25 -9.90 11.76
CA SER A 120 11.21 -11.20 11.04
C SER A 120 9.79 -11.74 10.80
N ARG A 121 8.74 -10.91 10.88
CA ARG A 121 7.38 -11.32 10.49
C ARG A 121 7.23 -11.24 8.98
N GLU A 122 6.60 -12.25 8.43
CA GLU A 122 6.28 -12.28 7.01
C GLU A 122 4.90 -11.66 6.77
N MET A 123 4.85 -10.58 5.99
CA MET A 123 3.60 -9.94 5.60
C MET A 123 2.81 -10.85 4.66
N GLN A 124 1.56 -11.15 5.02
CA GLN A 124 0.61 -11.90 4.19
C GLN A 124 -0.33 -10.98 3.39
N GLY A 125 -0.44 -9.74 3.82
CA GLY A 125 -1.21 -8.70 3.16
C GLY A 125 -0.83 -7.34 3.72
N VAL A 126 -1.00 -6.27 2.93
CA VAL A 126 -0.67 -4.91 3.30
C VAL A 126 -1.85 -3.98 3.05
N PHE A 127 -1.94 -2.92 3.83
CA PHE A 127 -2.93 -1.86 3.65
C PHE A 127 -2.31 -0.50 3.96
N TYR A 128 -2.86 0.53 3.35
CA TYR A 128 -2.34 1.89 3.47
C TYR A 128 -3.40 2.92 3.05
N ASN A 129 -3.29 4.10 3.62
CA ASN A 129 -3.99 5.32 3.19
C ASN A 129 -3.24 6.56 3.70
N SER A 130 -3.84 7.74 3.57
CA SER A 130 -3.25 9.01 4.05
C SER A 130 -3.00 9.08 5.56
N SER A 131 -3.61 8.19 6.36
CA SER A 131 -3.56 8.21 7.83
C SER A 131 -2.77 7.06 8.42
N CYS A 132 -2.71 5.92 7.73
CA CYS A 132 -2.09 4.71 8.26
C CYS A 132 -1.39 3.86 7.21
N VAL A 133 -0.47 3.06 7.68
CA VAL A 133 0.13 1.93 6.97
C VAL A 133 0.08 0.71 7.88
N GLY A 134 -0.05 -0.47 7.30
CA GLY A 134 -0.06 -1.67 8.10
C GLY A 134 0.00 -2.96 7.30
N TYR A 135 0.00 -4.05 8.03
CA TYR A 135 0.07 -5.39 7.45
C TYR A 135 -0.61 -6.42 8.34
N ILE A 136 -0.95 -7.54 7.74
CA ILE A 136 -1.37 -8.76 8.43
C ILE A 136 -0.26 -9.81 8.28
N ALA A 137 0.07 -10.50 9.36
CA ALA A 137 1.05 -11.57 9.40
C ALA A 137 0.51 -12.78 10.17
N VAL A 138 1.13 -13.93 9.97
CA VAL A 138 0.88 -15.10 10.84
C VAL A 138 1.29 -14.74 12.26
N SER A 139 0.45 -15.10 13.22
CA SER A 139 0.74 -14.84 14.64
C SER A 139 1.94 -15.64 15.13
N ASP A 140 2.62 -15.09 16.13
CA ASP A 140 3.68 -15.82 16.83
C ASP A 140 3.11 -17.08 17.51
N SER A 141 3.95 -18.10 17.70
CA SER A 141 3.56 -19.39 18.28
C SER A 141 2.95 -19.33 19.67
N ALA A 142 3.13 -18.21 20.39
CA ALA A 142 2.54 -17.96 21.70
C ALA A 142 1.11 -17.39 21.63
N SER A 143 0.68 -16.90 20.48
CA SER A 143 -0.68 -16.40 20.26
C SER A 143 -1.65 -17.54 20.02
N LYS A 144 -2.91 -17.34 20.44
CA LYS A 144 -4.02 -18.25 20.11
C LYS A 144 -4.62 -17.90 18.73
N ALA A 145 -4.51 -16.66 18.30
CA ALA A 145 -5.02 -16.20 17.02
C ALA A 145 -4.14 -16.70 15.86
N LYS A 146 -4.76 -16.96 14.72
CA LYS A 146 -4.08 -17.43 13.52
C LYS A 146 -3.23 -16.34 12.88
N TYR A 147 -3.73 -15.11 12.88
CA TYR A 147 -3.08 -13.94 12.32
C TYR A 147 -3.08 -12.79 13.32
N LYS A 148 -2.22 -11.81 13.05
CA LYS A 148 -2.23 -10.52 13.73
C LYS A 148 -2.12 -9.39 12.72
N ILE A 149 -2.95 -8.38 12.89
CA ILE A 149 -2.95 -7.15 12.09
C ILE A 149 -2.21 -6.08 12.87
N TYR A 150 -1.24 -5.43 12.24
CA TYR A 150 -0.43 -4.37 12.81
C TYR A 150 -0.77 -3.06 12.12
N ILE A 151 -1.21 -2.06 12.87
CA ILE A 151 -1.66 -0.76 12.39
C ILE A 151 -0.70 0.31 12.90
N TYR A 152 -0.07 1.04 12.00
CA TYR A 152 0.85 2.15 12.29
C TYR A 152 0.32 3.43 11.68
N ASP A 153 0.65 4.57 12.27
CA ASP A 153 0.51 5.84 11.56
C ASP A 153 1.64 6.04 10.54
N ASN A 154 1.48 7.03 9.65
CA ASN A 154 2.47 7.33 8.61
C ASN A 154 3.82 7.87 9.14
N LYS A 155 3.94 8.04 10.47
CA LYS A 155 5.19 8.39 11.17
C LYS A 155 5.84 7.17 11.84
N GLY A 156 5.29 5.97 11.63
CA GLY A 156 5.80 4.71 12.14
C GLY A 156 5.42 4.39 13.59
N ALA A 157 4.53 5.15 14.22
CA ALA A 157 4.06 4.83 15.55
C ALA A 157 2.97 3.74 15.51
N LEU A 158 3.17 2.66 16.26
CA LEU A 158 2.19 1.59 16.42
C LEU A 158 0.92 2.12 17.08
N LYS A 159 -0.22 1.99 16.39
CA LYS A 159 -1.54 2.40 16.87
C LYS A 159 -2.30 1.25 17.50
N ALA A 160 -2.26 0.08 16.86
CA ALA A 160 -2.96 -1.10 17.36
C ALA A 160 -2.33 -2.41 16.83
N GLU A 161 -2.54 -3.46 17.62
CA GLU A 161 -2.37 -4.85 17.21
C GLU A 161 -3.71 -5.55 17.40
N VAL A 162 -4.18 -6.27 16.38
CA VAL A 162 -5.48 -6.94 16.40
C VAL A 162 -5.29 -8.40 16.10
N ASP A 163 -5.73 -9.26 17.01
CA ASP A 163 -5.79 -10.69 16.78
C ASP A 163 -6.90 -11.01 15.75
N TYR A 164 -6.60 -11.88 14.79
CA TYR A 164 -7.50 -12.19 13.68
C TYR A 164 -7.46 -13.70 13.36
N ASP A 165 -8.64 -14.33 13.31
CA ASP A 165 -8.74 -15.79 13.19
C ASP A 165 -9.32 -16.27 11.85
N ASN A 166 -10.07 -15.41 11.14
CA ASN A 166 -10.69 -15.81 9.88
C ASN A 166 -9.65 -15.96 8.76
N ALA A 167 -9.91 -16.83 7.80
CA ALA A 167 -9.19 -16.81 6.54
C ALA A 167 -9.49 -15.50 5.79
N PHE A 168 -8.54 -15.02 5.02
CA PHE A 168 -8.73 -13.80 4.24
C PHE A 168 -8.06 -13.91 2.86
N ASP A 169 -8.60 -13.19 1.91
CA ASP A 169 -8.06 -13.04 0.56
C ASP A 169 -7.54 -11.64 0.31
N LYS A 170 -8.22 -10.64 0.90
CA LYS A 170 -7.87 -9.24 0.72
C LYS A 170 -7.92 -8.48 2.06
N ILE A 171 -7.01 -7.52 2.18
CA ILE A 171 -7.03 -6.52 3.24
C ILE A 171 -6.70 -5.15 2.60
N TYR A 172 -7.45 -4.12 2.94
CA TYR A 172 -7.20 -2.77 2.45
C TYR A 172 -7.74 -1.72 3.42
N ALA A 173 -7.18 -0.52 3.38
CA ALA A 173 -7.68 0.62 4.14
C ALA A 173 -8.61 1.48 3.25
N THR A 174 -9.70 1.93 3.85
CA THR A 174 -10.53 3.03 3.37
C THR A 174 -10.03 4.34 3.99
N GLU A 175 -10.77 5.43 3.92
CA GLU A 175 -10.40 6.68 4.60
C GLU A 175 -10.42 6.54 6.13
N GLU A 176 -11.29 5.69 6.69
CA GLU A 176 -11.55 5.61 8.14
C GLU A 176 -11.29 4.23 8.74
N GLU A 177 -11.22 3.17 7.94
CA GLU A 177 -11.29 1.79 8.43
C GLU A 177 -10.43 0.85 7.60
N ILE A 178 -10.20 -0.34 8.14
CA ILE A 178 -9.56 -1.47 7.46
C ILE A 178 -10.66 -2.49 7.18
N ILE A 179 -10.75 -2.93 5.94
CA ILE A 179 -11.66 -3.98 5.51
C ILE A 179 -10.85 -5.22 5.18
N VAL A 180 -11.24 -6.35 5.78
CA VAL A 180 -10.65 -7.68 5.53
C VAL A 180 -11.75 -8.57 5.00
N THR A 181 -11.53 -9.15 3.83
CA THR A 181 -12.49 -10.06 3.19
C THR A 181 -11.84 -11.40 2.88
N GLY A 182 -12.59 -12.49 3.07
CA GLY A 182 -12.29 -13.85 2.62
C GLY A 182 -13.40 -14.36 1.72
N ASP A 183 -13.44 -15.67 1.47
CA ASP A 183 -14.46 -16.30 0.60
C ASP A 183 -15.90 -15.90 0.96
N MET A 184 -16.24 -15.93 2.25
CA MET A 184 -17.56 -15.56 2.75
C MET A 184 -17.49 -14.61 3.95
N ASP A 185 -16.29 -14.31 4.44
CA ASP A 185 -16.09 -13.54 5.67
C ASP A 185 -15.77 -12.07 5.36
N CYS A 186 -16.32 -11.18 6.16
CA CYS A 186 -15.95 -9.76 6.16
C CYS A 186 -15.76 -9.26 7.57
N SER A 187 -14.64 -8.58 7.78
CA SER A 187 -14.36 -7.85 9.02
C SER A 187 -14.05 -6.39 8.71
N ILE A 188 -14.59 -5.47 9.48
CA ILE A 188 -14.31 -4.03 9.42
C ILE A 188 -13.71 -3.63 10.75
N ILE A 189 -12.52 -3.03 10.70
CA ILE A 189 -11.69 -2.73 11.87
C ILE A 189 -11.37 -1.24 11.83
N ARG A 190 -11.59 -0.52 12.92
CA ARG A 190 -11.18 0.89 13.04
C ARG A 190 -9.67 0.99 13.22
N PHE A 191 -9.06 2.13 12.88
CA PHE A 191 -7.61 2.33 13.02
C PHE A 191 -7.08 2.27 14.47
N ASN A 192 -7.97 2.34 15.46
CA ASN A 192 -7.64 2.10 16.86
C ASN A 192 -7.62 0.60 17.24
N GLY A 193 -7.88 -0.29 16.28
CA GLY A 193 -7.91 -1.74 16.46
C GLY A 193 -9.25 -2.30 16.92
N SER A 194 -10.27 -1.48 17.17
CA SER A 194 -11.58 -1.99 17.56
C SER A 194 -12.33 -2.61 16.37
N MET A 195 -12.88 -3.81 16.58
CA MET A 195 -13.73 -4.46 15.59
C MET A 195 -15.07 -3.71 15.49
N LYS A 196 -15.39 -3.20 14.29
CA LYS A 196 -16.69 -2.57 14.01
C LYS A 196 -17.70 -3.60 13.51
N PHE A 197 -17.24 -4.54 12.70
CA PHE A 197 -18.09 -5.56 12.09
C PHE A 197 -17.29 -6.83 11.86
N ASN A 198 -17.93 -7.98 12.07
CA ASN A 198 -17.38 -9.29 11.74
C ASN A 198 -18.53 -10.23 11.43
N TYR A 199 -18.62 -10.69 10.19
CA TYR A 199 -19.74 -11.47 9.72
C TYR A 199 -19.34 -12.45 8.63
N SER A 200 -19.94 -13.66 8.69
CA SER A 200 -19.83 -14.68 7.64
C SER A 200 -21.13 -14.71 6.84
N PHE A 201 -21.02 -14.36 5.58
CA PHE A 201 -22.13 -14.44 4.63
C PHE A 201 -22.42 -15.88 4.21
N THR A 202 -23.55 -16.09 3.58
CA THR A 202 -23.95 -17.41 3.04
C THR A 202 -23.61 -17.58 1.56
N LYS A 203 -22.96 -16.58 0.95
CA LYS A 203 -22.60 -16.52 -0.46
C LYS A 203 -21.15 -16.09 -0.60
N ASN A 204 -20.52 -16.47 -1.70
CA ASN A 204 -19.16 -16.07 -2.00
C ASN A 204 -19.08 -14.57 -2.18
N LEU A 205 -18.17 -13.98 -1.41
CA LEU A 205 -17.92 -12.54 -1.35
C LEU A 205 -16.84 -12.18 -2.37
N VAL A 206 -17.08 -11.16 -3.17
CA VAL A 206 -16.08 -10.59 -4.08
C VAL A 206 -15.39 -9.39 -3.46
N ASN A 207 -16.17 -8.48 -2.85
CA ASN A 207 -15.64 -7.30 -2.17
C ASN A 207 -16.70 -6.65 -1.27
N VAL A 208 -16.25 -5.76 -0.37
CA VAL A 208 -17.09 -4.88 0.43
C VAL A 208 -16.49 -3.49 0.33
N VAL A 209 -17.27 -2.49 -0.02
CA VAL A 209 -16.80 -1.10 -0.16
C VAL A 209 -17.73 -0.18 0.63
N PRO A 210 -17.21 0.88 1.27
CA PRO A 210 -18.06 1.91 1.87
C PRO A 210 -18.96 2.54 0.81
N ASP A 211 -20.20 2.85 1.19
CA ASP A 211 -21.12 3.68 0.39
C ASP A 211 -20.87 5.17 0.69
N SER A 212 -21.49 6.04 -0.10
CA SER A 212 -21.48 7.49 0.10
C SER A 212 -22.20 7.91 1.40
N ASN A 213 -23.09 7.06 1.91
CA ASN A 213 -23.75 7.27 3.19
C ASN A 213 -22.89 6.70 4.33
N GLU A 214 -22.72 7.48 5.39
CA GLU A 214 -22.04 7.01 6.60
C GLU A 214 -22.65 5.71 7.13
N GLU A 215 -21.82 4.77 7.54
CA GLU A 215 -22.21 3.45 8.08
C GLU A 215 -22.93 2.52 7.08
N GLU A 216 -22.98 2.84 5.81
CA GLU A 216 -23.49 1.96 4.75
C GLU A 216 -22.36 1.38 3.93
N TYR A 217 -22.51 0.11 3.53
CA TYR A 217 -21.53 -0.62 2.74
C TYR A 217 -22.21 -1.36 1.60
N VAL A 218 -21.61 -1.33 0.43
CA VAL A 218 -22.00 -2.17 -0.69
C VAL A 218 -21.22 -3.47 -0.60
N VAL A 219 -21.94 -4.56 -0.39
CA VAL A 219 -21.41 -5.92 -0.40
C VAL A 219 -21.62 -6.49 -1.79
N ILE A 220 -20.52 -6.89 -2.42
CA ILE A 220 -20.48 -7.43 -3.79
C ILE A 220 -20.26 -8.93 -3.72
N PHE A 221 -21.24 -9.69 -4.18
CA PHE A 221 -21.16 -11.14 -4.37
C PHE A 221 -20.93 -11.47 -5.84
N GLU A 222 -20.68 -12.71 -6.18
CA GLU A 222 -20.43 -13.13 -7.57
C GLU A 222 -21.59 -12.78 -8.53
N ASN A 223 -22.84 -12.81 -8.05
CA ASN A 223 -24.02 -12.64 -8.89
C ASN A 223 -24.97 -11.53 -8.47
N GLU A 224 -24.68 -10.82 -7.39
CA GLU A 224 -25.54 -9.75 -6.88
C GLU A 224 -24.75 -8.75 -6.03
N THR A 225 -25.37 -7.60 -5.78
CA THR A 225 -24.88 -6.63 -4.78
C THR A 225 -25.97 -6.37 -3.76
N GLN A 226 -25.56 -6.10 -2.52
CA GLN A 226 -26.48 -5.73 -1.43
C GLN A 226 -25.89 -4.54 -0.69
N THR A 227 -26.73 -3.61 -0.25
CA THR A 227 -26.33 -2.55 0.68
C THR A 227 -26.68 -2.99 2.10
N ILE A 228 -25.71 -2.89 3.01
CA ILE A 228 -25.90 -3.14 4.43
C ILE A 228 -25.65 -1.85 5.20
N ALA A 229 -26.44 -1.60 6.25
CA ALA A 229 -26.25 -0.47 7.15
C ALA A 229 -25.87 -0.99 8.54
N LEU A 230 -24.74 -0.49 9.08
CA LEU A 230 -24.20 -0.88 10.39
C LEU A 230 -24.59 0.16 11.45
N LYS A 231 -25.92 0.45 11.58
CA LYS A 231 -26.43 1.47 12.50
C LYS A 231 -26.28 1.01 13.95
N GLY A 232 -25.58 1.80 14.75
CA GLY A 232 -25.63 1.69 16.22
C GLY A 232 -24.77 0.57 16.82
N MET A 233 -23.67 0.15 16.17
CA MET A 233 -22.65 -0.74 16.73
C MET A 233 -21.46 0.02 17.32
#